data_edf1d61944a548aa5d0c03eeefc0c0d1
#
_entry.id   edf1d61944a548aa5d0c03eeefc0c0d1
#
_cell.length_a   1.000
_cell.length_b   1.000
_cell.length_c   1.000
_cell.angle_alpha   90.00
_cell.angle_beta   90.00
_cell.angle_gamma   90.00
#
_symmetry.space_group_name_H-M   'P 1'
#
loop_
_entity.id
_entity.type
_entity.pdbx_description
1 polymer ?
#
loop_
_entity_poly.entity_id
_entity_poly.type
_entity_poly.pdbx_seq_one_letter_code
_entity_poly.pdbx_strand_id
1 'polypeptide(L)'
;MERTSTVFDTVVILTNSEEHAKRDRYTMQAFRPRSVVHFTSGSEAIDYLSVNRADMVLLDSTLDDMDGVRFLKLIRHNMQLKDTPVVMVTADSTRDRVLDAIAAGCAGYIIRPYSSETFKQHVLRASQVERMTEIEQQQVKDAREMVDMGNFDDAIEAFEEIVSEQNLARKYYDMGCKYLVKQKYGQAIIAFKKAVKINDLFAEAYKGLAEAYKGKSEMEQYKVYMQRAAEVYAQFDRMEETKELFIEVLKYDATTPNPFNTLGVRLRKSGDLAGALHAYQQAIELTPEDENIYFNMSKAHYFMGNIVEAKKSVEDAMQQNPSFAEGRKLYRKLFGKDYPKAEGDAAARPASAYHASIRDD
;
A
#
# COMPACT_ATOMS: atom_id res chain seq x y z
N MET A 1 -29.24 4.78 4.26
CA MET A 1 -27.81 4.99 4.49
C MET A 1 -27.38 3.95 5.51
N GLU A 2 -26.93 2.80 5.06
CA GLU A 2 -26.34 1.79 5.93
C GLU A 2 -25.00 2.31 6.45
N ARG A 3 -24.89 2.39 7.78
CA ARG A 3 -23.61 2.62 8.45
C ARG A 3 -22.77 1.38 8.18
N THR A 4 -21.85 1.44 7.21
CA THR A 4 -20.79 0.45 7.07
C THR A 4 -19.96 0.47 8.36
N SER A 5 -20.17 -0.53 9.21
CA SER A 5 -19.38 -0.69 10.44
C SER A 5 -17.91 -0.84 10.06
N THR A 6 -17.06 -0.03 10.66
CA THR A 6 -15.61 -0.23 10.63
C THR A 6 -15.33 -1.61 11.21
N VAL A 7 -14.55 -2.44 10.51
CA VAL A 7 -14.21 -3.80 10.98
C VAL A 7 -13.24 -3.73 12.16
N PHE A 8 -12.39 -2.68 12.20
CA PHE A 8 -11.39 -2.44 13.24
C PHE A 8 -11.48 -1.02 13.75
N ASP A 9 -11.37 -0.82 15.08
CA ASP A 9 -11.19 0.50 15.68
C ASP A 9 -9.69 0.85 15.73
N THR A 10 -8.87 -0.01 16.31
CA THR A 10 -7.43 0.23 16.47
C THR A 10 -6.61 -0.95 15.96
N VAL A 11 -5.65 -0.64 15.06
CA VAL A 11 -4.67 -1.60 14.55
C VAL A 11 -3.26 -1.13 14.94
N VAL A 12 -2.46 -2.05 15.45
CA VAL A 12 -1.05 -1.80 15.76
C VAL A 12 -0.18 -2.47 14.69
N ILE A 13 0.72 -1.70 14.09
CA ILE A 13 1.74 -2.19 13.17
C ILE A 13 3.07 -2.18 13.93
N LEU A 14 3.74 -3.32 13.97
CA LEU A 14 4.97 -3.51 14.71
C LEU A 14 6.06 -4.03 13.78
N THR A 15 6.91 -3.13 13.33
CA THR A 15 8.03 -3.41 12.39
C THR A 15 9.09 -2.32 12.52
N ASN A 16 10.36 -2.66 12.40
CA ASN A 16 11.47 -1.70 12.38
C ASN A 16 11.72 -1.12 10.98
N SER A 17 10.97 -1.56 9.97
CA SER A 17 11.05 -1.04 8.60
C SER A 17 9.94 -0.03 8.34
N GLU A 18 10.31 1.21 8.09
CA GLU A 18 9.38 2.28 7.72
C GLU A 18 8.62 1.95 6.41
N GLU A 19 9.31 1.31 5.45
CA GLU A 19 8.70 0.86 4.19
C GLU A 19 7.61 -0.19 4.45
N HIS A 20 7.89 -1.16 5.32
CA HIS A 20 6.91 -2.16 5.73
C HIS A 20 5.72 -1.53 6.44
N ALA A 21 5.96 -0.61 7.36
CA ALA A 21 4.90 0.10 8.09
C ALA A 21 3.97 0.88 7.14
N LYS A 22 4.53 1.60 6.16
CA LYS A 22 3.77 2.33 5.15
C LYS A 22 2.92 1.39 4.30
N ARG A 23 3.51 0.29 3.83
CA ARG A 23 2.81 -0.73 3.03
C ARG A 23 1.63 -1.33 3.79
N ASP A 24 1.87 -1.80 5.01
CA ASP A 24 0.85 -2.43 5.82
C ASP A 24 -0.27 -1.44 6.17
N ARG A 25 0.08 -0.21 6.52
CA ARG A 25 -0.89 0.88 6.75
C ARG A 25 -1.74 1.14 5.52
N TYR A 26 -1.12 1.26 4.35
CA TYR A 26 -1.84 1.45 3.09
C TYR A 26 -2.84 0.31 2.83
N THR A 27 -2.40 -0.94 2.99
CA THR A 27 -3.27 -2.10 2.73
C THR A 27 -4.40 -2.21 3.76
N MET A 28 -4.14 -1.80 5.02
CA MET A 28 -5.15 -1.73 6.08
C MET A 28 -6.26 -0.70 5.82
N GLN A 29 -6.03 0.33 5.00
CA GLN A 29 -7.07 1.31 4.63
C GLN A 29 -8.30 0.67 3.98
N ALA A 30 -8.15 -0.49 3.35
CA ALA A 30 -9.29 -1.24 2.81
C ALA A 30 -10.34 -1.60 3.87
N PHE A 31 -9.95 -1.68 5.14
CA PHE A 31 -10.81 -1.98 6.28
C PHE A 31 -11.31 -0.73 7.03
N ARG A 32 -10.85 0.46 6.62
CA ARG A 32 -11.17 1.76 7.23
C ARG A 32 -11.01 1.78 8.75
N PRO A 33 -9.84 1.38 9.31
CA PRO A 33 -9.60 1.44 10.74
C PRO A 33 -9.71 2.89 11.22
N ARG A 34 -10.22 3.09 12.45
CA ARG A 34 -10.29 4.42 13.06
C ARG A 34 -8.89 4.94 13.42
N SER A 35 -8.00 4.05 13.86
CA SER A 35 -6.63 4.36 14.26
C SER A 35 -5.67 3.26 13.81
N VAL A 36 -4.51 3.69 13.26
CA VAL A 36 -3.39 2.79 12.96
C VAL A 36 -2.14 3.37 13.60
N VAL A 37 -1.61 2.67 14.60
CA VAL A 37 -0.43 3.09 15.37
C VAL A 37 0.75 2.22 14.97
N HIS A 38 1.94 2.82 14.86
CA HIS A 38 3.17 2.12 14.48
C HIS A 38 4.20 2.21 15.59
N PHE A 39 4.84 1.07 15.89
CA PHE A 39 5.98 0.95 16.80
C PHE A 39 7.10 0.17 16.12
N THR A 40 8.35 0.51 16.47
CA THR A 40 9.55 -0.24 16.06
C THR A 40 10.05 -1.16 17.17
N SER A 41 9.71 -0.85 18.43
CA SER A 41 10.07 -1.57 19.63
C SER A 41 8.91 -2.41 20.17
N GLY A 42 9.20 -3.69 20.46
CA GLY A 42 8.23 -4.59 21.07
C GLY A 42 7.86 -4.18 22.50
N SER A 43 8.81 -3.66 23.28
CA SER A 43 8.57 -3.19 24.65
C SER A 43 7.61 -2.00 24.66
N GLU A 44 7.82 -1.00 23.82
CA GLU A 44 6.92 0.15 23.69
C GLU A 44 5.50 -0.27 23.26
N ALA A 45 5.42 -1.24 22.36
CA ALA A 45 4.12 -1.75 21.90
C ALA A 45 3.39 -2.51 23.02
N ILE A 46 4.08 -3.27 23.87
CA ILE A 46 3.48 -3.93 25.04
C ILE A 46 2.97 -2.90 26.04
N ASP A 47 3.74 -1.86 26.33
CA ASP A 47 3.33 -0.77 27.22
C ASP A 47 2.07 -0.06 26.68
N TYR A 48 2.05 0.25 25.39
CA TYR A 48 0.88 0.82 24.73
C TYR A 48 -0.35 -0.09 24.82
N LEU A 49 -0.19 -1.39 24.46
CA LEU A 49 -1.28 -2.37 24.48
C LEU A 49 -1.80 -2.67 25.86
N SER A 50 -0.99 -2.50 26.91
CA SER A 50 -1.41 -2.67 28.31
C SER A 50 -2.44 -1.62 28.77
N VAL A 51 -2.48 -0.47 28.10
CA VAL A 51 -3.39 0.64 28.40
C VAL A 51 -4.46 0.79 27.33
N ASN A 52 -4.13 0.47 26.07
CA ASN A 52 -5.00 0.67 24.92
C ASN A 52 -5.38 -0.67 24.30
N ARG A 53 -6.65 -0.89 24.05
CA ARG A 53 -7.12 -2.08 23.35
C ARG A 53 -6.82 -1.97 21.85
N ALA A 54 -6.28 -3.02 21.25
CA ALA A 54 -6.14 -3.15 19.80
C ALA A 54 -6.92 -4.35 19.29
N ASP A 55 -7.58 -4.18 18.13
CA ASP A 55 -8.35 -5.24 17.49
C ASP A 55 -7.47 -6.17 16.66
N MET A 56 -6.26 -5.70 16.29
CA MET A 56 -5.30 -6.44 15.48
C MET A 56 -3.89 -5.91 15.70
N VAL A 57 -2.91 -6.82 15.72
CA VAL A 57 -1.48 -6.50 15.64
C VAL A 57 -0.92 -7.11 14.37
N LEU A 58 -0.31 -6.29 13.51
CA LEU A 58 0.51 -6.73 12.38
C LEU A 58 1.96 -6.71 12.85
N LEU A 59 2.61 -7.87 12.87
CA LEU A 59 3.89 -8.08 13.52
C LEU A 59 4.95 -8.56 12.52
N ASP A 60 6.05 -7.83 12.39
CA ASP A 60 7.20 -8.29 11.62
C ASP A 60 8.08 -9.25 12.44
N SER A 61 8.91 -10.03 11.77
CA SER A 61 9.85 -10.97 12.42
C SER A 61 10.97 -10.28 13.17
N THR A 62 11.33 -9.04 12.81
CA THR A 62 12.46 -8.29 13.39
C THR A 62 11.99 -6.94 13.91
N LEU A 63 12.27 -6.66 15.18
CA LEU A 63 12.01 -5.40 15.86
C LEU A 63 13.35 -4.82 16.35
N ASP A 64 13.33 -3.59 16.86
CA ASP A 64 14.55 -2.94 17.33
C ASP A 64 15.12 -3.58 18.60
N ASP A 65 14.27 -4.11 19.48
CA ASP A 65 14.63 -4.63 20.81
C ASP A 65 14.42 -6.13 20.99
N MET A 66 13.68 -6.77 20.08
CA MET A 66 13.43 -8.22 20.15
C MET A 66 13.01 -8.80 18.78
N ASP A 67 12.95 -10.12 18.66
CA ASP A 67 12.31 -10.76 17.52
C ASP A 67 10.78 -10.88 17.71
N GLY A 68 10.05 -10.96 16.56
CA GLY A 68 8.59 -11.01 16.58
C GLY A 68 8.01 -12.22 17.30
N VAL A 69 8.66 -13.39 17.24
CA VAL A 69 8.20 -14.61 17.92
C VAL A 69 8.31 -14.43 19.45
N ARG A 70 9.38 -13.77 19.93
CA ARG A 70 9.53 -13.42 21.33
C ARG A 70 8.43 -12.45 21.78
N PHE A 71 8.15 -11.39 21.01
CA PHE A 71 7.04 -10.50 21.29
C PHE A 71 5.71 -11.27 21.39
N LEU A 72 5.43 -12.15 20.43
CA LEU A 72 4.20 -12.94 20.40
C LEU A 72 4.08 -13.83 21.66
N LYS A 73 5.15 -14.50 22.08
CA LYS A 73 5.17 -15.27 23.33
C LYS A 73 4.88 -14.41 24.55
N LEU A 74 5.45 -13.20 24.63
CA LEU A 74 5.22 -12.27 25.75
C LEU A 74 3.74 -11.85 25.85
N ILE A 75 3.10 -11.48 24.74
CA ILE A 75 1.69 -11.09 24.78
C ILE A 75 0.76 -12.29 25.05
N ARG A 76 1.10 -13.52 24.63
CA ARG A 76 0.32 -14.72 24.94
C ARG A 76 0.38 -15.12 26.42
N HIS A 77 1.43 -14.73 27.13
CA HIS A 77 1.55 -14.92 28.60
C HIS A 77 0.89 -13.78 29.39
N ASN A 78 0.54 -12.67 28.76
CA ASN A 78 -0.15 -11.57 29.42
C ASN A 78 -1.66 -11.80 29.40
N MET A 79 -2.27 -11.90 30.58
CA MET A 79 -3.70 -12.20 30.76
C MET A 79 -4.65 -11.22 30.05
N GLN A 80 -4.23 -9.96 29.84
CA GLN A 80 -5.04 -8.95 29.18
C GLN A 80 -4.86 -8.95 27.66
N LEU A 81 -3.73 -9.43 27.14
CA LEU A 81 -3.34 -9.36 25.74
C LEU A 81 -3.39 -10.70 25.02
N LYS A 82 -3.54 -11.81 25.75
CA LYS A 82 -3.43 -13.19 25.19
C LYS A 82 -4.38 -13.46 24.02
N ASP A 83 -5.52 -12.81 24.01
CA ASP A 83 -6.58 -13.02 23.02
C ASP A 83 -6.50 -12.02 21.84
N THR A 84 -5.55 -11.05 21.90
CA THR A 84 -5.36 -10.07 20.80
C THR A 84 -4.92 -10.79 19.54
N PRO A 85 -5.64 -10.65 18.41
CA PRO A 85 -5.25 -11.25 17.15
C PRO A 85 -3.91 -10.68 16.66
N VAL A 86 -2.95 -11.55 16.34
CA VAL A 86 -1.64 -11.17 15.81
C VAL A 86 -1.42 -11.86 14.48
N VAL A 87 -1.18 -11.09 13.44
CA VAL A 87 -0.79 -11.57 12.12
C VAL A 87 0.68 -11.27 11.90
N MET A 88 1.48 -12.31 11.70
CA MET A 88 2.87 -12.14 11.28
C MET A 88 2.92 -11.67 9.83
N VAL A 89 3.65 -10.59 9.55
CA VAL A 89 3.82 -10.03 8.20
C VAL A 89 5.29 -9.81 7.95
N THR A 90 5.96 -10.77 7.31
CA THR A 90 7.42 -10.82 7.24
C THR A 90 7.94 -11.26 5.87
N ALA A 91 9.20 -10.96 5.57
CA ALA A 91 9.91 -11.47 4.40
C ALA A 91 10.51 -12.87 4.63
N ASP A 92 10.57 -13.32 5.90
CA ASP A 92 11.12 -14.62 6.24
C ASP A 92 10.09 -15.73 5.99
N SER A 93 10.40 -16.60 5.03
CA SER A 93 9.55 -17.73 4.63
C SER A 93 10.16 -19.07 5.00
N THR A 94 11.18 -19.08 5.90
CA THR A 94 11.82 -20.33 6.31
C THR A 94 10.85 -21.17 7.14
N ARG A 95 10.86 -22.48 6.90
CA ARG A 95 9.99 -23.45 7.56
C ARG A 95 10.02 -23.30 9.08
N ASP A 96 11.20 -23.21 9.67
CA ASP A 96 11.37 -23.14 11.12
C ASP A 96 10.72 -21.88 11.72
N ARG A 97 10.86 -20.73 11.05
CA ARG A 97 10.25 -19.45 11.49
C ARG A 97 8.73 -19.46 11.42
N VAL A 98 8.18 -20.06 10.36
CA VAL A 98 6.72 -20.24 10.23
C VAL A 98 6.19 -21.10 11.38
N LEU A 99 6.85 -22.25 11.66
CA LEU A 99 6.46 -23.15 12.74
C LEU A 99 6.58 -22.49 14.12
N ASP A 100 7.66 -21.73 14.35
CA ASP A 100 7.85 -21.00 15.61
C ASP A 100 6.74 -19.97 15.85
N ALA A 101 6.31 -19.27 14.81
CA ALA A 101 5.23 -18.29 14.90
C ALA A 101 3.87 -18.97 15.18
N ILE A 102 3.61 -20.12 14.55
CA ILE A 102 2.40 -20.91 14.77
C ILE A 102 2.37 -21.43 16.20
N ALA A 103 3.47 -22.06 16.66
CA ALA A 103 3.59 -22.56 18.02
C ALA A 103 3.46 -21.45 19.07
N ALA A 104 3.96 -20.25 18.75
CA ALA A 104 3.80 -19.07 19.60
C ALA A 104 2.37 -18.48 19.59
N GLY A 105 1.48 -18.96 18.72
CA GLY A 105 0.07 -18.58 18.69
C GLY A 105 -0.26 -17.37 17.83
N CYS A 106 0.38 -17.20 16.64
CA CYS A 106 -0.08 -16.23 15.66
C CYS A 106 -1.46 -16.62 15.12
N ALA A 107 -2.27 -15.62 14.77
CA ALA A 107 -3.59 -15.81 14.17
C ALA A 107 -3.54 -15.88 12.64
N GLY A 108 -2.39 -15.53 12.05
CA GLY A 108 -2.13 -15.60 10.62
C GLY A 108 -0.68 -15.31 10.31
N TYR A 109 -0.25 -15.70 9.11
CA TYR A 109 1.11 -15.51 8.62
C TYR A 109 1.07 -15.01 7.17
N ILE A 110 1.69 -13.88 6.88
CA ILE A 110 1.73 -13.25 5.57
C ILE A 110 3.19 -13.06 5.17
N ILE A 111 3.57 -13.59 4.00
CA ILE A 111 4.93 -13.45 3.49
C ILE A 111 5.00 -12.28 2.52
N ARG A 112 5.99 -11.41 2.70
CA ARG A 112 6.31 -10.32 1.78
C ARG A 112 7.10 -10.84 0.57
N PRO A 113 6.82 -10.38 -0.67
CA PRO A 113 5.76 -9.43 -1.05
C PRO A 113 4.39 -10.12 -1.13
N TYR A 114 3.34 -9.44 -0.69
CA TYR A 114 1.96 -9.95 -0.70
C TYR A 114 1.05 -9.13 -1.63
N SER A 115 -0.06 -9.74 -2.10
CA SER A 115 -1.13 -9.04 -2.79
C SER A 115 -2.09 -8.38 -1.79
N SER A 116 -2.77 -7.31 -2.21
CA SER A 116 -3.83 -6.68 -1.40
C SER A 116 -4.93 -7.66 -1.05
N GLU A 117 -5.27 -8.58 -1.96
CA GLU A 117 -6.31 -9.58 -1.73
C GLU A 117 -5.87 -10.63 -0.70
N THR A 118 -4.65 -11.17 -0.83
CA THR A 118 -4.07 -12.11 0.14
C THR A 118 -4.05 -11.48 1.54
N PHE A 119 -3.57 -10.23 1.64
CA PHE A 119 -3.54 -9.52 2.91
C PHE A 119 -4.94 -9.39 3.52
N LYS A 120 -5.94 -8.96 2.74
CA LYS A 120 -7.34 -8.83 3.20
C LYS A 120 -7.88 -10.14 3.73
N GLN A 121 -7.67 -11.24 3.01
CA GLN A 121 -8.15 -12.56 3.42
C GLN A 121 -7.57 -13.00 4.76
N HIS A 122 -6.25 -12.84 4.95
CA HIS A 122 -5.57 -13.21 6.19
C HIS A 122 -6.01 -12.35 7.38
N VAL A 123 -6.11 -11.03 7.17
CA VAL A 123 -6.57 -10.10 8.22
C VAL A 123 -8.01 -10.39 8.61
N LEU A 124 -8.90 -10.65 7.65
CA LEU A 124 -10.30 -11.02 7.93
C LEU A 124 -10.38 -12.34 8.70
N ARG A 125 -9.65 -13.36 8.28
CA ARG A 125 -9.61 -14.65 8.99
C ARG A 125 -9.10 -14.47 10.42
N ALA A 126 -8.00 -13.73 10.61
CA ALA A 126 -7.45 -13.47 11.93
C ALA A 126 -8.40 -12.68 12.84
N SER A 127 -9.19 -11.74 12.29
CA SER A 127 -10.20 -10.98 13.05
C SER A 127 -11.42 -11.80 13.44
N GLN A 128 -11.63 -12.91 12.78
CA GLN A 128 -12.77 -13.82 13.04
C GLN A 128 -12.44 -14.90 14.08
N VAL A 129 -11.23 -14.91 14.65
CA VAL A 129 -10.81 -15.90 15.65
C VAL A 129 -11.79 -15.99 16.83
N GLU A 130 -12.41 -14.88 17.25
CA GLU A 130 -13.51 -14.89 18.23
C GLU A 130 -14.86 -15.34 17.65
N ARG A 131 -14.99 -15.43 16.31
CA ARG A 131 -16.21 -15.85 15.59
C ARG A 131 -16.01 -17.12 14.77
N MET A 132 -14.84 -17.75 14.92
CA MET A 132 -14.58 -19.04 14.27
C MET A 132 -15.65 -20.05 14.71
N THR A 133 -16.16 -20.78 13.75
CA THR A 133 -16.95 -21.97 14.03
C THR A 133 -16.12 -22.95 14.87
N GLU A 134 -16.73 -23.77 15.69
CA GLU A 134 -16.03 -24.79 16.50
C GLU A 134 -15.05 -25.63 15.65
N ILE A 135 -15.38 -25.82 14.36
CA ILE A 135 -14.55 -26.55 13.39
C ILE A 135 -13.26 -25.80 13.07
N GLU A 136 -13.32 -24.47 12.81
CA GLU A 136 -12.14 -23.67 12.48
C GLU A 136 -11.22 -23.47 13.69
N GLN A 137 -11.79 -23.31 14.88
CA GLN A 137 -11.02 -23.30 16.13
C GLN A 137 -10.32 -24.64 16.37
N GLN A 138 -10.98 -25.73 16.02
CA GLN A 138 -10.39 -27.06 16.13
C GLN A 138 -9.24 -27.25 15.12
N GLN A 139 -9.38 -26.80 13.87
CA GLN A 139 -8.31 -26.88 12.86
C GLN A 139 -7.04 -26.14 13.27
N VAL A 140 -7.17 -24.93 13.85
CA VAL A 140 -6.02 -24.16 14.39
C VAL A 140 -5.39 -24.90 15.58
N LYS A 141 -6.22 -25.53 16.42
CA LYS A 141 -5.75 -26.32 17.56
C LYS A 141 -5.04 -27.59 17.06
N ASP A 142 -5.62 -28.29 16.09
CA ASP A 142 -5.06 -29.50 15.50
C ASP A 142 -3.69 -29.20 14.83
N ALA A 143 -3.57 -28.08 14.10
CA ALA A 143 -2.29 -27.66 13.53
C ALA A 143 -1.23 -27.38 14.61
N ARG A 144 -1.61 -26.79 15.76
CA ARG A 144 -0.71 -26.63 16.92
C ARG A 144 -0.32 -27.96 17.54
N GLU A 145 -1.26 -28.87 17.73
CA GLU A 145 -1.02 -30.21 18.25
C GLU A 145 -0.13 -31.03 17.29
N MET A 146 -0.26 -30.87 15.98
CA MET A 146 0.62 -31.46 14.97
C MET A 146 2.06 -30.95 15.10
N VAL A 147 2.27 -29.67 15.38
CA VAL A 147 3.59 -29.10 15.67
C VAL A 147 4.18 -29.70 16.95
N ASP A 148 3.38 -29.79 18.02
CA ASP A 148 3.82 -30.34 19.31
C ASP A 148 4.12 -31.85 19.22
N MET A 149 3.45 -32.56 18.32
CA MET A 149 3.70 -33.99 18.03
C MET A 149 4.85 -34.27 17.05
N GLY A 150 5.44 -33.18 16.47
CA GLY A 150 6.50 -33.28 15.47
C GLY A 150 6.05 -33.63 14.07
N ASN A 151 4.74 -33.63 13.79
CA ASN A 151 4.14 -33.84 12.47
C ASN A 151 4.16 -32.52 11.66
N PHE A 152 5.37 -32.05 11.40
CA PHE A 152 5.62 -30.74 10.79
C PHE A 152 5.09 -30.64 9.35
N ASP A 153 5.05 -31.76 8.60
CA ASP A 153 4.62 -31.75 7.21
C ASP A 153 3.12 -31.47 7.10
N ASP A 154 2.31 -32.09 7.95
CA ASP A 154 0.86 -31.89 7.97
C ASP A 154 0.47 -30.50 8.51
N ALA A 155 1.20 -29.99 9.50
CA ALA A 155 1.02 -28.64 10.02
C ALA A 155 1.38 -27.59 8.95
N ILE A 156 2.38 -27.83 8.14
CA ILE A 156 2.78 -26.98 7.03
C ILE A 156 1.76 -27.04 5.90
N GLU A 157 1.24 -28.22 5.53
CA GLU A 157 0.24 -28.35 4.47
C GLU A 157 -1.02 -27.52 4.80
N ALA A 158 -1.45 -27.51 6.07
CA ALA A 158 -2.56 -26.67 6.54
C ALA A 158 -2.27 -25.16 6.44
N PHE A 159 -0.99 -24.75 6.48
CA PHE A 159 -0.56 -23.36 6.28
C PHE A 159 0.02 -23.10 4.88
N GLU A 160 0.48 -24.11 4.14
CA GLU A 160 1.03 -23.97 2.77
C GLU A 160 0.01 -23.50 1.76
N GLU A 161 -1.26 -23.76 1.95
CA GLU A 161 -2.32 -23.18 1.11
C GLU A 161 -2.29 -21.65 1.17
N ILE A 162 -1.86 -21.11 2.31
CA ILE A 162 -1.71 -19.68 2.60
C ILE A 162 -0.39 -19.14 2.04
N VAL A 163 0.70 -19.89 2.18
CA VAL A 163 2.07 -19.53 1.75
C VAL A 163 2.26 -19.78 0.24
N SER A 164 1.49 -20.72 -0.36
CA SER A 164 1.69 -21.18 -1.74
C SER A 164 1.44 -20.09 -2.78
N GLU A 165 0.47 -19.20 -2.57
CA GLU A 165 0.13 -18.17 -3.56
C GLU A 165 1.24 -17.12 -3.70
N GLN A 166 1.91 -16.74 -2.62
CA GLN A 166 2.95 -15.70 -2.65
C GLN A 166 4.27 -16.23 -3.20
N ASN A 167 4.65 -17.43 -2.82
CA ASN A 167 5.77 -18.14 -3.43
C ASN A 167 5.50 -18.37 -4.93
N LEU A 168 4.23 -18.54 -5.31
CA LEU A 168 3.84 -18.71 -6.69
C LEU A 168 4.03 -17.41 -7.50
N ALA A 169 3.70 -16.24 -6.97
CA ALA A 169 3.96 -14.94 -7.63
C ALA A 169 5.46 -14.77 -7.90
N ARG A 170 6.30 -15.04 -6.92
CA ARG A 170 7.77 -14.98 -7.06
C ARG A 170 8.29 -15.99 -8.08
N LYS A 171 7.78 -17.21 -8.05
CA LYS A 171 8.15 -18.25 -9.03
C LYS A 171 7.82 -17.83 -10.47
N TYR A 172 6.65 -17.24 -10.70
CA TYR A 172 6.30 -16.71 -12.02
C TYR A 172 7.15 -15.51 -12.42
N TYR A 173 7.51 -14.64 -11.50
CA TYR A 173 8.45 -13.55 -11.74
C TYR A 173 9.82 -14.09 -12.19
N ASP A 174 10.40 -15.04 -11.45
CA ASP A 174 11.69 -15.65 -11.77
C ASP A 174 11.67 -16.39 -13.14
N MET A 175 10.53 -17.02 -13.46
CA MET A 175 10.31 -17.59 -14.82
C MET A 175 10.29 -16.49 -15.89
N GLY A 176 9.62 -15.36 -15.63
CA GLY A 176 9.58 -14.21 -16.51
C GLY A 176 10.97 -13.66 -16.78
N CYS A 177 11.78 -13.48 -15.74
CA CYS A 177 13.17 -13.05 -15.86
C CYS A 177 14.02 -14.01 -16.72
N LYS A 178 13.89 -15.33 -16.49
CA LYS A 178 14.57 -16.34 -17.31
C LYS A 178 14.19 -16.28 -18.79
N TYR A 179 12.91 -16.04 -19.10
CA TYR A 179 12.45 -15.88 -20.47
C TYR A 179 12.91 -14.56 -21.07
N LEU A 180 12.93 -13.48 -20.30
CA LEU A 180 13.40 -12.16 -20.75
C LEU A 180 14.88 -12.21 -21.18
N VAL A 181 15.75 -12.81 -20.35
CA VAL A 181 17.17 -13.02 -20.68
C VAL A 181 17.35 -13.84 -21.97
N LYS A 182 16.47 -14.82 -22.22
CA LYS A 182 16.47 -15.62 -23.44
C LYS A 182 15.76 -14.95 -24.61
N GLN A 183 15.37 -13.69 -24.49
CA GLN A 183 14.61 -12.91 -25.49
C GLN A 183 13.28 -13.56 -25.92
N LYS A 184 12.74 -14.45 -25.08
CA LYS A 184 11.44 -15.10 -25.31
C LYS A 184 10.32 -14.21 -24.74
N TYR A 185 10.18 -13.01 -25.31
CA TYR A 185 9.33 -11.94 -24.77
C TYR A 185 7.87 -12.36 -24.57
N GLY A 186 7.28 -13.12 -25.49
CA GLY A 186 5.90 -13.61 -25.33
C GLY A 186 5.72 -14.50 -24.10
N GLN A 187 6.68 -15.38 -23.82
CA GLN A 187 6.65 -16.24 -22.63
C GLN A 187 6.92 -15.45 -21.36
N ALA A 188 7.84 -14.46 -21.43
CA ALA A 188 8.09 -13.54 -20.31
C ALA A 188 6.83 -12.78 -19.93
N ILE A 189 6.09 -12.22 -20.89
CA ILE A 189 4.83 -11.51 -20.68
C ILE A 189 3.81 -12.41 -19.98
N ILE A 190 3.64 -13.65 -20.42
CA ILE A 190 2.70 -14.58 -19.78
C ILE A 190 3.09 -14.85 -18.33
N ALA A 191 4.37 -15.07 -18.06
CA ALA A 191 4.86 -15.35 -16.72
C ALA A 191 4.70 -14.11 -15.80
N PHE A 192 5.14 -12.93 -16.23
CA PHE A 192 4.97 -11.71 -15.44
C PHE A 192 3.50 -11.33 -15.22
N LYS A 193 2.61 -11.53 -16.22
CA LYS A 193 1.16 -11.33 -16.04
C LYS A 193 0.57 -12.25 -14.96
N LYS A 194 1.03 -13.48 -14.86
CA LYS A 194 0.65 -14.36 -13.77
C LYS A 194 1.16 -13.85 -12.42
N ALA A 195 2.42 -13.37 -12.37
CA ALA A 195 2.98 -12.80 -11.15
C ALA A 195 2.18 -11.60 -10.64
N VAL A 196 1.87 -10.61 -11.51
CA VAL A 196 1.09 -9.42 -11.11
C VAL A 196 -0.40 -9.71 -10.86
N LYS A 197 -0.94 -10.79 -11.44
CA LYS A 197 -2.29 -11.24 -11.12
C LYS A 197 -2.40 -11.80 -9.71
N ILE A 198 -1.37 -12.50 -9.25
CA ILE A 198 -1.29 -13.04 -7.89
C ILE A 198 -0.92 -11.95 -6.89
N ASN A 199 0.03 -11.09 -7.24
CA ASN A 199 0.45 -9.95 -6.41
C ASN A 199 0.41 -8.65 -7.23
N ASP A 200 -0.65 -7.87 -7.09
CA ASP A 200 -0.90 -6.61 -7.78
C ASP A 200 -0.02 -5.43 -7.29
N LEU A 201 0.75 -5.64 -6.21
CA LEU A 201 1.72 -4.71 -5.65
C LEU A 201 3.19 -5.13 -5.94
N PHE A 202 3.40 -5.97 -6.94
CA PHE A 202 4.72 -6.45 -7.33
C PHE A 202 5.34 -5.55 -8.41
N ALA A 203 5.94 -4.42 -7.98
CA ALA A 203 6.50 -3.40 -8.88
C ALA A 203 7.52 -3.96 -9.88
N GLU A 204 8.42 -4.84 -9.41
CA GLU A 204 9.44 -5.46 -10.25
C GLU A 204 8.84 -6.34 -11.36
N ALA A 205 7.70 -6.98 -11.09
CA ALA A 205 7.01 -7.77 -12.12
C ALA A 205 6.33 -6.88 -13.18
N TYR A 206 5.81 -5.71 -12.80
CA TYR A 206 5.36 -4.69 -13.76
C TYR A 206 6.51 -4.13 -14.59
N LYS A 207 7.67 -3.86 -13.97
CA LYS A 207 8.89 -3.46 -14.70
C LYS A 207 9.34 -4.55 -15.67
N GLY A 208 9.31 -5.82 -15.25
CA GLY A 208 9.57 -6.97 -16.12
C GLY A 208 8.61 -7.09 -17.32
N LEU A 209 7.31 -6.80 -17.09
CA LEU A 209 6.31 -6.72 -18.16
C LEU A 209 6.66 -5.62 -19.16
N ALA A 210 7.00 -4.43 -18.67
CA ALA A 210 7.39 -3.31 -19.50
C ALA A 210 8.59 -3.69 -20.40
N GLU A 211 9.66 -4.21 -19.81
CA GLU A 211 10.85 -4.63 -20.57
C GLU A 211 10.54 -5.71 -21.62
N ALA A 212 9.66 -6.65 -21.31
CA ALA A 212 9.25 -7.67 -22.26
C ALA A 212 8.44 -7.09 -23.45
N TYR A 213 7.59 -6.08 -23.19
CA TYR A 213 6.87 -5.37 -24.25
C TYR A 213 7.80 -4.46 -25.08
N LYS A 214 8.79 -3.82 -24.44
CA LYS A 214 9.86 -3.08 -25.14
C LYS A 214 10.63 -3.99 -26.09
N GLY A 215 10.98 -5.20 -25.65
CA GLY A 215 11.63 -6.21 -26.48
C GLY A 215 10.80 -6.65 -27.69
N LYS A 216 9.46 -6.58 -27.60
CA LYS A 216 8.54 -6.79 -28.73
C LYS A 216 8.30 -5.54 -29.57
N SER A 217 8.89 -4.40 -29.21
CA SER A 217 8.62 -3.09 -29.84
C SER A 217 7.17 -2.59 -29.65
N GLU A 218 6.47 -3.08 -28.63
CA GLU A 218 5.12 -2.65 -28.25
C GLU A 218 5.20 -1.51 -27.24
N MET A 219 5.57 -0.30 -27.72
CA MET A 219 5.92 0.85 -26.86
C MET A 219 4.75 1.39 -26.04
N GLU A 220 3.50 1.27 -26.52
CA GLU A 220 2.33 1.69 -25.74
C GLU A 220 2.17 0.83 -24.49
N GLN A 221 2.35 -0.48 -24.60
CA GLN A 221 2.29 -1.39 -23.43
C GLN A 221 3.49 -1.17 -22.50
N TYR A 222 4.68 -0.90 -23.04
CA TYR A 222 5.85 -0.53 -22.26
C TYR A 222 5.54 0.66 -21.33
N LYS A 223 5.01 1.76 -21.86
CA LYS A 223 4.65 2.95 -21.08
C LYS A 223 3.65 2.62 -19.97
N VAL A 224 2.56 1.92 -20.30
CA VAL A 224 1.52 1.53 -19.36
C VAL A 224 2.08 0.75 -18.17
N TYR A 225 2.92 -0.23 -18.42
CA TYR A 225 3.46 -1.06 -17.34
C TYR A 225 4.59 -0.37 -16.55
N MET A 226 5.38 0.51 -17.19
CA MET A 226 6.34 1.38 -16.48
C MET A 226 5.62 2.35 -15.55
N GLN A 227 4.54 3.00 -16.04
CA GLN A 227 3.70 3.85 -15.20
C GLN A 227 3.11 3.07 -14.03
N ARG A 228 2.64 1.85 -14.26
CA ARG A 228 2.09 1.02 -13.19
C ARG A 228 3.14 0.63 -12.15
N ALA A 229 4.37 0.31 -12.58
CA ALA A 229 5.48 0.07 -11.66
C ALA A 229 5.79 1.30 -10.80
N ALA A 230 5.85 2.49 -11.42
CA ALA A 230 6.07 3.76 -10.71
C ALA A 230 4.96 4.05 -9.68
N GLU A 231 3.69 3.80 -10.04
CA GLU A 231 2.56 3.95 -9.10
C GLU A 231 2.65 2.99 -7.90
N VAL A 232 3.14 1.76 -8.12
CA VAL A 232 3.35 0.81 -7.01
C VAL A 232 4.50 1.26 -6.14
N TYR A 233 5.63 1.71 -6.70
CA TYR A 233 6.72 2.26 -5.90
C TYR A 233 6.32 3.50 -5.11
N ALA A 234 5.51 4.39 -5.70
CA ALA A 234 4.97 5.56 -5.00
C ALA A 234 4.11 5.18 -3.78
N GLN A 235 3.37 4.07 -3.82
CA GLN A 235 2.59 3.57 -2.68
C GLN A 235 3.47 3.17 -1.48
N PHE A 236 4.74 2.86 -1.73
CA PHE A 236 5.72 2.48 -0.70
C PHE A 236 6.71 3.59 -0.38
N ASP A 237 6.43 4.81 -0.87
CA ASP A 237 7.28 6.00 -0.65
C ASP A 237 8.72 5.80 -1.16
N ARG A 238 8.87 4.93 -2.19
CA ARG A 238 10.16 4.69 -2.84
C ARG A 238 10.42 5.78 -3.88
N MET A 239 10.84 6.95 -3.38
CA MET A 239 10.97 8.18 -4.16
C MET A 239 11.93 8.01 -5.34
N GLU A 240 13.10 7.43 -5.12
CA GLU A 240 14.13 7.34 -6.16
C GLU A 240 13.71 6.42 -7.31
N GLU A 241 13.15 5.25 -6.99
CA GLU A 241 12.66 4.30 -8.00
C GLU A 241 11.44 4.86 -8.73
N THR A 242 10.54 5.54 -8.02
CA THR A 242 9.40 6.22 -8.64
C THR A 242 9.86 7.28 -9.62
N LYS A 243 10.82 8.11 -9.23
CA LYS A 243 11.40 9.17 -10.04
C LYS A 243 12.09 8.62 -11.29
N GLU A 244 12.92 7.57 -11.12
CA GLU A 244 13.62 6.91 -12.23
C GLU A 244 12.63 6.45 -13.30
N LEU A 245 11.59 5.69 -12.90
CA LEU A 245 10.61 5.16 -13.83
C LEU A 245 9.73 6.26 -14.44
N PHE A 246 9.35 7.25 -13.66
CA PHE A 246 8.54 8.36 -14.15
C PHE A 246 9.29 9.19 -15.20
N ILE A 247 10.57 9.53 -14.96
CA ILE A 247 11.42 10.21 -15.94
C ILE A 247 11.56 9.36 -17.22
N GLU A 248 11.71 8.04 -17.09
CA GLU A 248 11.82 7.16 -18.24
C GLU A 248 10.53 7.19 -19.08
N VAL A 249 9.35 7.16 -18.45
CA VAL A 249 8.07 7.23 -19.16
C VAL A 249 7.87 8.59 -19.84
N LEU A 250 8.26 9.69 -19.18
CA LEU A 250 8.15 11.05 -19.74
C LEU A 250 8.93 11.24 -21.04
N LYS A 251 10.00 10.47 -21.29
CA LYS A 251 10.71 10.49 -22.60
C LYS A 251 9.82 10.05 -23.77
N TYR A 252 8.80 9.26 -23.50
CA TYR A 252 7.89 8.72 -24.53
C TYR A 252 6.52 9.36 -24.48
N ASP A 253 6.10 9.87 -23.33
CA ASP A 253 4.81 10.52 -23.13
C ASP A 253 4.89 11.61 -22.05
N ALA A 254 5.06 12.84 -22.49
CA ALA A 254 5.12 14.01 -21.61
C ALA A 254 3.81 14.30 -20.86
N THR A 255 2.70 13.61 -21.22
CA THR A 255 1.38 13.79 -20.58
C THR A 255 1.13 12.80 -19.46
N THR A 256 2.10 11.93 -19.15
CA THR A 256 1.97 10.91 -18.10
C THR A 256 1.72 11.56 -16.75
N PRO A 257 0.67 11.15 -16.01
CA PRO A 257 0.37 11.69 -14.69
C PRO A 257 1.48 11.39 -13.68
N ASN A 258 1.73 12.33 -12.78
CA ASN A 258 2.65 12.13 -11.67
C ASN A 258 2.15 10.98 -10.76
N PRO A 259 2.96 9.92 -10.50
CA PRO A 259 2.53 8.74 -9.74
C PRO A 259 2.08 9.06 -8.31
N PHE A 260 2.76 10.01 -7.63
CA PHE A 260 2.38 10.43 -6.29
C PHE A 260 1.10 11.26 -6.28
N ASN A 261 0.85 12.09 -7.32
CA ASN A 261 -0.42 12.78 -7.44
C ASN A 261 -1.58 11.77 -7.64
N THR A 262 -1.38 10.75 -8.48
CA THR A 262 -2.33 9.65 -8.67
C THR A 262 -2.61 8.92 -7.35
N LEU A 263 -1.56 8.62 -6.58
CA LEU A 263 -1.68 8.02 -5.25
C LEU A 263 -2.47 8.92 -4.30
N GLY A 264 -2.13 10.21 -4.23
CA GLY A 264 -2.81 11.18 -3.37
C GLY A 264 -4.31 11.29 -3.66
N VAL A 265 -4.70 11.30 -4.95
CA VAL A 265 -6.13 11.29 -5.34
C VAL A 265 -6.83 10.01 -4.86
N ARG A 266 -6.18 8.85 -4.97
CA ARG A 266 -6.72 7.57 -4.49
C ARG A 266 -6.90 7.55 -2.98
N LEU A 267 -5.89 7.99 -2.22
CA LEU A 267 -5.93 8.09 -0.76
C LEU A 267 -7.02 9.07 -0.30
N ARG A 268 -7.14 10.23 -0.94
CA ARG A 268 -8.21 11.19 -0.65
C ARG A 268 -9.60 10.57 -0.88
N LYS A 269 -9.80 9.86 -1.98
CA LYS A 269 -11.07 9.17 -2.28
C LYS A 269 -11.39 8.05 -1.28
N SER A 270 -10.39 7.38 -0.72
CA SER A 270 -10.57 6.36 0.33
C SER A 270 -10.75 6.95 1.73
N GLY A 271 -10.57 8.27 1.90
CA GLY A 271 -10.72 8.98 3.17
C GLY A 271 -9.42 9.14 3.96
N ASP A 272 -8.30 8.60 3.48
CA ASP A 272 -6.98 8.88 4.07
C ASP A 272 -6.46 10.24 3.60
N LEU A 273 -6.95 11.28 4.26
CA LEU A 273 -6.60 12.66 3.91
C LEU A 273 -5.16 13.01 4.31
N ALA A 274 -4.63 12.43 5.39
CA ALA A 274 -3.25 12.65 5.82
C ALA A 274 -2.25 12.00 4.86
N GLY A 275 -2.47 10.73 4.50
CA GLY A 275 -1.68 10.05 3.48
C GLY A 275 -1.75 10.73 2.11
N ALA A 276 -2.93 11.27 1.75
CA ALA A 276 -3.08 12.03 0.51
C ALA A 276 -2.21 13.29 0.50
N LEU A 277 -2.18 14.06 1.60
CA LEU A 277 -1.34 15.25 1.71
C LEU A 277 0.14 14.91 1.63
N HIS A 278 0.58 13.82 2.28
CA HIS A 278 1.95 13.34 2.17
C HIS A 278 2.29 12.99 0.70
N ALA A 279 1.42 12.24 0.01
CA ALA A 279 1.63 11.89 -1.38
C ALA A 279 1.67 13.13 -2.31
N TYR A 280 0.82 14.14 -2.08
CA TYR A 280 0.89 15.38 -2.85
C TYR A 280 2.20 16.15 -2.59
N GLN A 281 2.73 16.10 -1.37
CA GLN A 281 4.01 16.71 -1.05
C GLN A 281 5.17 16.07 -1.85
N GLN A 282 5.19 14.76 -1.92
CA GLN A 282 6.10 14.00 -2.77
C GLN A 282 5.91 14.31 -4.27
N ALA A 283 4.67 14.49 -4.69
CA ALA A 283 4.36 14.87 -6.07
C ALA A 283 4.95 16.24 -6.44
N ILE A 284 4.91 17.22 -5.53
CA ILE A 284 5.52 18.56 -5.72
C ILE A 284 7.03 18.45 -5.92
N GLU A 285 7.72 17.54 -5.21
CA GLU A 285 9.17 17.35 -5.40
C GLU A 285 9.52 16.86 -6.82
N LEU A 286 8.64 16.08 -7.45
CA LEU A 286 8.84 15.60 -8.82
C LEU A 286 8.40 16.61 -9.89
N THR A 287 7.27 17.26 -9.69
CA THR A 287 6.69 18.19 -10.68
C THR A 287 6.10 19.42 -9.99
N PRO A 288 6.97 20.37 -9.53
CA PRO A 288 6.53 21.53 -8.75
C PRO A 288 5.66 22.53 -9.53
N GLU A 289 5.63 22.43 -10.86
CA GLU A 289 4.85 23.33 -11.73
C GLU A 289 3.46 22.77 -12.10
N ASP A 290 3.10 21.58 -11.61
CA ASP A 290 1.79 20.97 -11.92
C ASP A 290 0.69 21.52 -11.01
N GLU A 291 -0.16 22.40 -11.57
CA GLU A 291 -1.28 23.04 -10.88
C GLU A 291 -2.27 22.04 -10.28
N ASN A 292 -2.38 20.83 -10.86
CA ASN A 292 -3.33 19.82 -10.39
C ASN A 292 -2.95 19.27 -9.02
N ILE A 293 -1.65 19.23 -8.70
CA ILE A 293 -1.18 18.75 -7.39
C ILE A 293 -1.68 19.69 -6.30
N TYR A 294 -1.44 20.99 -6.45
CA TYR A 294 -1.87 22.01 -5.49
C TYR A 294 -3.40 22.07 -5.38
N PHE A 295 -4.11 21.93 -6.50
CA PHE A 295 -5.56 21.84 -6.52
C PHE A 295 -6.08 20.63 -5.73
N ASN A 296 -5.49 19.44 -5.92
CA ASN A 296 -5.86 18.24 -5.19
C ASN A 296 -5.52 18.35 -3.71
N MET A 297 -4.39 18.98 -3.37
CA MET A 297 -3.98 19.30 -2.01
C MET A 297 -4.96 20.25 -1.32
N SER A 298 -5.42 21.28 -2.03
CA SER A 298 -6.48 22.18 -1.54
C SER A 298 -7.77 21.44 -1.23
N LYS A 299 -8.19 20.50 -2.09
CA LYS A 299 -9.36 19.63 -1.83
C LYS A 299 -9.16 18.78 -0.56
N ALA A 300 -7.98 18.19 -0.37
CA ALA A 300 -7.70 17.38 0.81
C ALA A 300 -7.78 18.24 2.10
N HIS A 301 -7.15 19.40 2.13
CA HIS A 301 -7.26 20.35 3.24
C HIS A 301 -8.70 20.79 3.52
N TYR A 302 -9.46 21.06 2.46
CA TYR A 302 -10.88 21.42 2.59
C TYR A 302 -11.69 20.31 3.27
N PHE A 303 -11.50 19.05 2.88
CA PHE A 303 -12.19 17.92 3.50
C PHE A 303 -11.75 17.66 4.95
N MET A 304 -10.53 18.06 5.33
CA MET A 304 -10.05 18.04 6.73
C MET A 304 -10.60 19.18 7.57
N GLY A 305 -11.25 20.19 6.95
CA GLY A 305 -11.67 21.42 7.64
C GLY A 305 -10.55 22.46 7.79
N ASN A 306 -9.36 22.23 7.24
CA ASN A 306 -8.19 23.11 7.28
C ASN A 306 -8.35 24.22 6.22
N ILE A 307 -9.28 25.15 6.44
CA ILE A 307 -9.67 26.14 5.42
C ILE A 307 -8.54 27.10 5.06
N VAL A 308 -7.65 27.42 6.00
CA VAL A 308 -6.49 28.31 5.73
C VAL A 308 -5.54 27.67 4.74
N GLU A 309 -5.16 26.43 4.98
CA GLU A 309 -4.29 25.64 4.11
C GLU A 309 -4.94 25.34 2.76
N ALA A 310 -6.26 25.08 2.76
CA ALA A 310 -7.02 24.90 1.52
C ALA A 310 -6.97 26.15 0.64
N LYS A 311 -7.13 27.35 1.24
CA LYS A 311 -7.03 28.63 0.52
C LYS A 311 -5.62 28.84 -0.04
N LYS A 312 -4.59 28.59 0.77
CA LYS A 312 -3.20 28.70 0.34
C LYS A 312 -2.91 27.79 -0.85
N SER A 313 -3.27 26.52 -0.75
CA SER A 313 -3.02 25.54 -1.82
C SER A 313 -3.73 25.89 -3.12
N VAL A 314 -4.97 26.42 -3.08
CA VAL A 314 -5.63 26.82 -4.33
C VAL A 314 -5.01 28.11 -4.92
N GLU A 315 -4.47 29.01 -4.09
CA GLU A 315 -3.70 30.16 -4.56
C GLU A 315 -2.42 29.70 -5.26
N ASP A 316 -1.70 28.73 -4.68
CA ASP A 316 -0.52 28.12 -5.29
C ASP A 316 -0.87 27.50 -6.66
N ALA A 317 -1.98 26.75 -6.76
CA ALA A 317 -2.46 26.22 -8.03
C ALA A 317 -2.74 27.32 -9.07
N MET A 318 -3.36 28.43 -8.64
CA MET A 318 -3.67 29.56 -9.51
C MET A 318 -2.43 30.38 -9.90
N GLN A 319 -1.36 30.35 -9.08
CA GLN A 319 -0.06 30.94 -9.44
C GLN A 319 0.62 30.12 -10.53
N GLN A 320 0.56 28.77 -10.45
CA GLN A 320 1.12 27.90 -11.49
C GLN A 320 0.37 28.08 -12.82
N ASN A 321 -0.96 28.12 -12.77
CA ASN A 321 -1.78 28.30 -13.97
C ASN A 321 -2.98 29.22 -13.69
N PRO A 322 -2.88 30.53 -13.97
CA PRO A 322 -3.99 31.47 -13.81
C PRO A 322 -5.24 31.16 -14.66
N SER A 323 -5.10 30.39 -15.73
CA SER A 323 -6.22 29.98 -16.60
C SER A 323 -6.88 28.66 -16.18
N PHE A 324 -6.42 28.00 -15.13
CA PHE A 324 -6.92 26.70 -14.64
C PHE A 324 -8.39 26.82 -14.19
N ALA A 325 -9.31 26.28 -15.01
CA ALA A 325 -10.74 26.48 -14.83
C ALA A 325 -11.28 25.86 -13.53
N GLU A 326 -10.82 24.66 -13.17
CA GLU A 326 -11.19 23.96 -11.95
C GLU A 326 -10.68 24.68 -10.71
N GLY A 327 -9.44 25.18 -10.76
CA GLY A 327 -8.84 25.99 -9.71
C GLY A 327 -9.63 27.29 -9.47
N ARG A 328 -10.03 28.00 -10.53
CA ARG A 328 -10.89 29.20 -10.42
C ARG A 328 -12.22 28.92 -9.73
N LYS A 329 -12.87 27.80 -10.05
CA LYS A 329 -14.12 27.39 -9.39
C LYS A 329 -13.91 27.15 -7.90
N LEU A 330 -12.84 26.41 -7.53
CA LEU A 330 -12.51 26.15 -6.14
C LEU A 330 -12.11 27.42 -5.39
N TYR A 331 -11.32 28.29 -6.02
CA TYR A 331 -10.95 29.59 -5.48
C TYR A 331 -12.18 30.42 -5.15
N ARG A 332 -13.13 30.55 -6.10
CA ARG A 332 -14.40 31.26 -5.86
C ARG A 332 -15.18 30.66 -4.70
N LYS A 333 -15.22 29.33 -4.59
CA LYS A 333 -15.89 28.63 -3.49
C LYS A 333 -15.26 28.96 -2.13
N LEU A 334 -13.93 29.02 -2.05
CA LEU A 334 -13.21 29.24 -0.79
C LEU A 334 -13.11 30.71 -0.38
N PHE A 335 -13.02 31.62 -1.33
CA PHE A 335 -12.82 33.07 -1.08
C PHE A 335 -14.08 33.90 -1.26
N GLY A 336 -15.14 33.38 -1.88
CA GLY A 336 -16.36 34.13 -2.20
C GLY A 336 -16.18 35.16 -3.33
N LYS A 337 -15.06 35.18 -4.03
CA LYS A 337 -14.71 36.11 -5.11
C LYS A 337 -13.88 35.41 -6.19
N ASP A 338 -13.88 36.00 -7.40
CA ASP A 338 -13.06 35.47 -8.49
C ASP A 338 -11.55 35.71 -8.27
N TYR A 339 -10.73 34.81 -8.81
CA TYR A 339 -9.29 35.02 -8.86
C TYR A 339 -8.99 36.23 -9.77
N PRO A 340 -8.09 37.14 -9.35
CA PRO A 340 -7.75 38.32 -10.15
C PRO A 340 -7.32 37.94 -11.56
N LYS A 341 -7.78 38.67 -12.57
CA LYS A 341 -7.23 38.52 -13.92
C LYS A 341 -5.81 39.10 -13.92
N ALA A 342 -4.85 38.35 -14.46
CA ALA A 342 -3.52 38.90 -14.70
C ALA A 342 -3.62 40.06 -15.71
N GLU A 343 -3.05 41.22 -15.37
CA GLU A 343 -2.86 42.29 -16.33
C GLU A 343 -1.85 41.77 -17.37
N GLY A 344 -2.36 41.43 -18.57
CA GLY A 344 -1.53 40.94 -19.68
C GLY A 344 -1.86 39.56 -20.23
N ASP A 345 -3.06 39.03 -20.04
CA ASP A 345 -3.51 37.71 -20.54
C ASP A 345 -3.67 37.73 -22.09
N ALA A 346 -2.53 37.72 -22.79
CA ALA A 346 -2.40 37.49 -24.23
C ALA A 346 -1.55 36.27 -24.57
N ALA A 347 -1.59 35.20 -23.79
CA ALA A 347 -1.28 33.82 -24.20
C ALA A 347 -1.64 32.88 -23.06
N ALA A 348 -2.84 32.26 -23.14
CA ALA A 348 -3.10 31.07 -22.30
C ALA A 348 -1.97 30.09 -22.56
N ARG A 349 -1.15 29.77 -21.52
CA ARG A 349 -0.31 28.57 -21.59
C ARG A 349 -1.26 27.42 -21.92
N PRO A 350 -0.98 26.56 -22.91
CA PRO A 350 -1.78 25.37 -23.10
C PRO A 350 -1.83 24.66 -21.74
N ALA A 351 -3.03 24.21 -21.35
CA ALA A 351 -3.24 23.43 -20.16
C ALA A 351 -2.10 22.42 -20.09
N SER A 352 -1.44 22.32 -18.91
CA SER A 352 -0.29 21.43 -18.76
C SER A 352 -0.72 20.07 -19.31
N ALA A 353 0.15 19.38 -20.02
CA ALA A 353 -0.16 18.15 -20.73
C ALA A 353 -0.68 17.01 -19.80
N TYR A 354 -0.74 17.27 -18.49
CA TYR A 354 -1.24 16.37 -17.44
C TYR A 354 -2.77 16.29 -17.32
N HIS A 355 -3.53 16.85 -18.27
CA HIS A 355 -4.99 17.05 -18.15
C HIS A 355 -5.88 15.81 -18.37
N ALA A 356 -5.36 14.63 -18.70
CA ALA A 356 -6.23 13.66 -19.39
C ALA A 356 -6.86 12.54 -18.56
N SER A 357 -6.58 12.32 -17.28
CA SER A 357 -7.00 11.03 -16.71
C SER A 357 -7.76 11.00 -15.38
N ILE A 358 -8.06 12.14 -14.76
CA ILE A 358 -8.82 12.09 -13.50
C ILE A 358 -9.98 13.10 -13.57
N ARG A 359 -10.99 12.80 -14.38
CA ARG A 359 -12.32 13.41 -14.21
C ARG A 359 -12.98 12.76 -13.01
N ASP A 360 -13.27 13.56 -11.99
CA ASP A 360 -14.19 13.19 -10.93
C ASP A 360 -15.60 13.15 -11.54
N ASP A 361 -16.21 11.96 -11.71
CA ASP A 361 -17.64 11.76 -11.77
C ASP A 361 -18.22 11.71 -10.35
#